data_611d8e21d9719fcd7682ccb918b03f14
#
_entry.id   611d8e21d9719fcd7682ccb918b03f14
#
_cell.length_a   1.000
_cell.length_b   1.000
_cell.length_c   1.000
_cell.angle_alpha   90.00
_cell.angle_beta   90.00
_cell.angle_gamma   90.00
#
_symmetry.space_group_name_H-M   'P 1'
#
loop_
_entity.id
_entity.type
_entity.pdbx_description
1 polymer ?
#
loop_
_entity_poly.entity_id
_entity_poly.type
_entity_poly.pdbx_seq_one_letter_code
_entity_poly.pdbx_strand_id
1 'polypeptide(L)'
;SSAASDVYKRQIFLCGAIAICAMILPGISGSFILVLLGKYFYIMEAVKTFNVPVMLVFIAGAAIGITTFSRVLSFALRKFHDITIAVLAGFMLGSLNKVWPWKETIETYVDSHGMTKPLVEANIAPNQFVWEAVGLMILGFGIVYFLEKLSQKSAKA
;
A
#
# COMPACT_ATOMS: atom_id res chain seq x y z
N SER A 1 9.88 12.35 31.42
CA SER A 1 9.80 11.08 30.67
C SER A 1 8.36 10.72 30.26
N SER A 2 7.34 11.09 31.04
CA SER A 2 5.93 10.83 30.69
C SER A 2 5.51 11.54 29.39
N ALA A 3 5.83 12.82 29.25
CA ALA A 3 5.48 13.60 28.06
C ALA A 3 6.10 13.05 26.76
N ALA A 4 7.33 12.57 26.79
CA ALA A 4 7.98 11.94 25.64
C ALA A 4 7.30 10.62 25.24
N SER A 5 6.86 9.82 26.24
CA SER A 5 6.09 8.61 26.00
C SER A 5 4.73 8.89 25.35
N ASP A 6 4.06 9.96 25.80
CA ASP A 6 2.75 10.33 25.26
C ASP A 6 2.84 10.88 23.84
N VAL A 7 3.86 11.70 23.55
CA VAL A 7 4.14 12.17 22.18
C VAL A 7 4.41 11.00 21.24
N TYR A 8 5.17 10.01 21.72
CA TYR A 8 5.51 8.82 20.94
C TYR A 8 4.28 7.96 20.64
N LYS A 9 3.41 7.74 21.63
CA LYS A 9 2.15 7.02 21.44
C LYS A 9 1.24 7.71 20.42
N ARG A 10 1.15 9.05 20.45
CA ARG A 10 0.40 9.82 19.46
C ARG A 10 0.96 9.64 18.05
N GLN A 11 2.29 9.64 17.92
CA GLN A 11 2.93 9.38 16.61
C GLN A 11 2.59 7.98 16.08
N ILE A 12 2.64 6.95 16.91
CA ILE A 12 2.30 5.57 16.52
C ILE A 12 0.81 5.46 16.12
N PHE A 13 -0.08 6.09 16.87
CA PHE A 13 -1.49 6.17 16.54
C PHE A 13 -1.74 6.82 15.18
N LEU A 14 -1.13 7.99 14.93
CA LEU A 14 -1.22 8.69 13.64
C LEU A 14 -0.62 7.87 12.50
N CYS A 15 0.50 7.19 12.72
CA CYS A 15 1.09 6.29 11.73
C CYS A 15 0.16 5.14 11.35
N GLY A 16 -0.55 4.55 12.31
CA GLY A 16 -1.57 3.54 12.04
C GLY A 16 -2.72 4.10 11.20
N ALA A 17 -3.23 5.27 11.55
CA ALA A 17 -4.31 5.93 10.80
C ALA A 17 -3.89 6.28 9.37
N ILE A 18 -2.72 6.88 9.19
CA ILE A 18 -2.22 7.28 7.86
C ILE A 18 -1.90 6.05 6.99
N ALA A 19 -1.27 5.03 7.58
CA ALA A 19 -0.93 3.82 6.85
C ALA A 19 -2.16 3.09 6.31
N ILE A 20 -3.23 2.98 7.10
CA ILE A 20 -4.47 2.33 6.67
C ILE A 20 -5.20 3.16 5.61
N CYS A 21 -5.22 4.49 5.74
CA CYS A 21 -5.77 5.37 4.72
C CYS A 21 -5.06 5.19 3.37
N ALA A 22 -3.73 5.09 3.41
CA ALA A 22 -2.93 4.85 2.21
C ALA A 22 -3.23 3.47 1.58
N MET A 23 -3.47 2.45 2.39
CA MET A 23 -3.81 1.11 1.89
C MET A 23 -5.18 1.02 1.21
N ILE A 24 -6.12 1.90 1.57
CA ILE A 24 -7.43 1.97 0.91
C ILE A 24 -7.29 2.56 -0.50
N LEU A 25 -6.33 3.46 -0.70
CA LEU A 25 -6.06 4.05 -2.01
C LEU A 25 -5.37 3.02 -2.93
N PRO A 26 -5.89 2.78 -4.12
CA PRO A 26 -5.30 1.83 -5.05
C PRO A 26 -3.90 2.29 -5.49
N GLY A 27 -2.95 1.37 -5.49
CA GLY A 27 -1.57 1.65 -5.91
C GLY A 27 -0.66 2.23 -4.83
N ILE A 28 -1.13 2.40 -3.59
CA ILE A 28 -0.32 2.87 -2.46
C ILE A 28 -0.20 1.76 -1.41
N SER A 29 1.02 1.58 -0.89
CA SER A 29 1.31 0.59 0.15
C SER A 29 1.44 1.26 1.53
N GLY A 30 0.70 0.74 2.52
CA GLY A 30 0.80 1.22 3.90
C GLY A 30 2.18 1.02 4.51
N SER A 31 2.85 -0.09 4.20
CA SER A 31 4.23 -0.32 4.65
C SER A 31 5.21 0.71 4.07
N PHE A 32 5.05 1.10 2.81
CA PHE A 32 5.84 2.15 2.20
C PHE A 32 5.64 3.51 2.90
N ILE A 33 4.40 3.84 3.24
CA ILE A 33 4.11 5.05 4.03
C ILE A 33 4.78 4.98 5.41
N LEU A 34 4.77 3.84 6.09
CA LEU A 34 5.49 3.67 7.36
C LEU A 34 7.00 3.84 7.22
N VAL A 35 7.58 3.42 6.09
CA VAL A 35 9.01 3.68 5.78
C VAL A 35 9.25 5.18 5.62
N LEU A 36 8.42 5.88 4.86
CA LEU A 36 8.52 7.34 4.68
C LEU A 36 8.40 8.11 5.99
N LEU A 37 7.54 7.63 6.90
CA LEU A 37 7.38 8.21 8.24
C LEU A 37 8.50 7.81 9.21
N GLY A 38 9.45 6.96 8.78
CA GLY A 38 10.56 6.47 9.61
C GLY A 38 10.14 5.55 10.76
N LYS A 39 8.94 4.98 10.71
CA LYS A 39 8.36 4.16 11.79
C LYS A 39 8.24 2.67 11.46
N TYR A 40 8.53 2.28 10.22
CA TYR A 40 8.38 0.90 9.77
C TYR A 40 9.15 -0.09 10.64
N PHE A 41 10.45 0.13 10.85
CA PHE A 41 11.29 -0.77 11.63
C PHE A 41 10.85 -0.86 13.09
N TYR A 42 10.43 0.26 13.68
CA TYR A 42 9.91 0.29 15.05
C TYR A 42 8.63 -0.54 15.19
N ILE A 43 7.70 -0.39 14.27
CA ILE A 43 6.45 -1.18 14.26
C ILE A 43 6.76 -2.67 14.07
N MET A 44 7.68 -3.00 13.14
CA MET A 44 8.10 -4.39 12.91
C MET A 44 8.80 -5.00 14.12
N GLU A 45 9.62 -4.23 14.83
CA GLU A 45 10.25 -4.67 16.07
C GLU A 45 9.20 -4.89 17.18
N ALA A 46 8.24 -3.99 17.31
CA ALA A 46 7.14 -4.14 18.25
C ALA A 46 6.31 -5.41 17.98
N VAL A 47 6.13 -5.79 16.72
CA VAL A 47 5.48 -7.04 16.33
C VAL A 47 6.35 -8.24 16.70
N LYS A 48 7.66 -8.21 16.40
CA LYS A 48 8.59 -9.31 16.71
C LYS A 48 8.75 -9.55 18.21
N THR A 49 8.76 -8.49 19.00
CA THR A 49 8.93 -8.54 20.47
C THR A 49 7.59 -8.66 21.21
N PHE A 50 6.48 -8.79 20.50
CA PHE A 50 5.13 -8.82 21.07
C PHE A 50 4.86 -7.64 22.03
N ASN A 51 5.29 -6.45 21.65
CA ASN A 51 5.03 -5.23 22.42
C ASN A 51 3.55 -4.82 22.29
N VAL A 52 2.72 -5.48 23.10
CA VAL A 52 1.25 -5.33 23.06
C VAL A 52 0.79 -3.85 23.17
N PRO A 53 1.32 -3.03 24.08
CA PRO A 53 0.91 -1.62 24.17
C PRO A 53 1.10 -0.84 22.87
N VAL A 54 2.22 -0.99 22.20
CA VAL A 54 2.51 -0.31 20.91
C VAL A 54 1.60 -0.84 19.81
N MET A 55 1.40 -2.14 19.76
CA MET A 55 0.52 -2.78 18.78
C MET A 55 -0.93 -2.31 18.94
N LEU A 56 -1.44 -2.23 20.17
CA LEU A 56 -2.80 -1.74 20.45
C LEU A 56 -2.99 -0.28 20.04
N VAL A 57 -2.02 0.59 20.31
CA VAL A 57 -2.07 2.00 19.90
C VAL A 57 -2.07 2.12 18.38
N PHE A 58 -1.25 1.33 17.68
CA PHE A 58 -1.21 1.29 16.22
C PHE A 58 -2.53 0.79 15.62
N ILE A 59 -3.08 -0.30 16.14
CA ILE A 59 -4.36 -0.88 15.70
C ILE A 59 -5.53 0.09 15.97
N ALA A 60 -5.54 0.76 17.12
CA ALA A 60 -6.55 1.77 17.43
C ALA A 60 -6.48 2.94 16.43
N GLY A 61 -5.28 3.40 16.09
CA GLY A 61 -5.08 4.40 15.05
C GLY A 61 -5.59 3.93 13.70
N ALA A 62 -5.26 2.70 13.31
CA ALA A 62 -5.74 2.10 12.07
C ALA A 62 -7.27 1.98 12.03
N ALA A 63 -7.92 1.54 13.13
CA ALA A 63 -9.37 1.42 13.22
C ALA A 63 -10.08 2.76 13.05
N ILE A 64 -9.58 3.81 13.71
CA ILE A 64 -10.12 5.17 13.55
C ILE A 64 -9.83 5.70 12.15
N GLY A 65 -8.63 5.46 11.62
CA GLY A 65 -8.26 5.86 10.26
C GLY A 65 -9.17 5.25 9.21
N ILE A 66 -9.44 3.93 9.26
CA ILE A 66 -10.29 3.26 8.28
C ILE A 66 -11.73 3.76 8.34
N THR A 67 -12.30 3.95 9.53
CA THR A 67 -13.67 4.43 9.68
C THR A 67 -13.83 5.86 9.20
N THR A 68 -12.91 6.75 9.55
CA THR A 68 -12.92 8.16 9.13
C THR A 68 -12.70 8.28 7.63
N PHE A 69 -11.68 7.62 7.10
CA PHE A 69 -11.33 7.71 5.68
C PHE A 69 -12.39 7.08 4.78
N SER A 70 -12.99 5.96 5.20
CA SER A 70 -14.10 5.33 4.46
C SER A 70 -15.30 6.27 4.32
N ARG A 71 -15.61 7.07 5.35
CA ARG A 71 -16.66 8.10 5.28
C ARG A 71 -16.29 9.21 4.30
N VAL A 72 -15.05 9.68 4.36
CA VAL A 72 -14.54 10.72 3.44
C VAL A 72 -14.59 10.21 2.00
N LEU A 73 -14.11 8.99 1.74
CA LEU A 73 -14.12 8.39 0.42
C LEU A 73 -15.54 8.16 -0.10
N SER A 74 -16.45 7.67 0.75
CA SER A 74 -17.87 7.51 0.40
C SER A 74 -18.54 8.85 0.08
N PHE A 75 -18.21 9.90 0.80
CA PHE A 75 -18.69 11.25 0.50
C PHE A 75 -18.16 11.75 -0.84
N ALA A 76 -16.86 11.59 -1.10
CA ALA A 76 -16.22 11.98 -2.36
C ALA A 76 -16.83 11.23 -3.57
N LEU A 77 -17.04 9.92 -3.43
CA LEU A 77 -17.67 9.10 -4.48
C LEU A 77 -19.13 9.47 -4.73
N ARG A 78 -19.88 9.92 -3.72
CA ARG A 78 -21.27 10.33 -3.91
C ARG A 78 -21.41 11.71 -4.50
N LYS A 79 -20.55 12.66 -4.09
CA LYS A 79 -20.66 14.07 -4.50
C LYS A 79 -19.82 14.39 -5.73
N PHE A 80 -18.65 13.76 -5.88
CA PHE A 80 -17.68 14.02 -6.94
C PHE A 80 -17.25 12.70 -7.60
N HIS A 81 -18.21 11.91 -8.04
CA HIS A 81 -17.99 10.56 -8.53
C HIS A 81 -16.89 10.50 -9.60
N ASP A 82 -17.04 11.24 -10.68
CA ASP A 82 -16.13 11.15 -11.83
C ASP A 82 -14.73 11.63 -11.52
N ILE A 83 -14.61 12.70 -10.73
CA ILE A 83 -13.31 13.23 -10.30
C ILE A 83 -12.63 12.23 -9.36
N THR A 84 -13.37 11.66 -8.42
CA THR A 84 -12.83 10.68 -7.48
C THR A 84 -12.34 9.42 -8.19
N ILE A 85 -13.13 8.89 -9.13
CA ILE A 85 -12.74 7.74 -9.96
C ILE A 85 -11.51 8.08 -10.80
N ALA A 86 -11.45 9.26 -11.42
CA ALA A 86 -10.28 9.69 -12.20
C ALA A 86 -9.01 9.77 -11.35
N VAL A 87 -9.09 10.31 -10.12
CA VAL A 87 -7.96 10.36 -9.19
C VAL A 87 -7.51 8.97 -8.77
N LEU A 88 -8.44 8.08 -8.42
CA LEU A 88 -8.12 6.69 -8.05
C LEU A 88 -7.48 5.93 -9.22
N ALA A 89 -8.02 6.09 -10.44
CA ALA A 89 -7.43 5.53 -11.65
C ALA A 89 -6.02 6.09 -11.92
N GLY A 90 -5.81 7.38 -11.67
CA GLY A 90 -4.50 8.02 -11.76
C GLY A 90 -3.47 7.40 -10.79
N PHE A 91 -3.87 7.11 -9.54
CA PHE A 91 -3.00 6.38 -8.60
C PHE A 91 -2.66 4.98 -9.10
N MET A 92 -3.63 4.25 -9.66
CA MET A 92 -3.39 2.93 -10.24
C MET A 92 -2.41 3.01 -11.42
N LEU A 93 -2.59 3.95 -12.33
CA LEU A 93 -1.68 4.16 -13.46
C LEU A 93 -0.27 4.55 -13.00
N GLY A 94 -0.18 5.46 -12.02
CA GLY A 94 1.10 5.86 -11.44
C GLY A 94 1.84 4.71 -10.76
N SER A 95 1.12 3.77 -10.13
CA SER A 95 1.71 2.62 -9.48
C SER A 95 2.28 1.57 -10.45
N LEU A 96 1.85 1.58 -11.72
CA LEU A 96 2.38 0.66 -12.74
C LEU A 96 3.89 0.80 -12.91
N ASN A 97 4.42 2.02 -12.78
CA ASN A 97 5.86 2.24 -12.78
C ASN A 97 6.58 1.44 -11.68
N LYS A 98 5.97 1.35 -10.49
CA LYS A 98 6.54 0.62 -9.35
C LYS A 98 6.39 -0.90 -9.50
N VAL A 99 5.32 -1.35 -10.15
CA VAL A 99 5.02 -2.77 -10.37
C VAL A 99 5.74 -3.33 -11.61
N TRP A 100 6.32 -2.46 -12.44
CA TRP A 100 7.03 -2.88 -13.66
C TRP A 100 8.06 -3.97 -13.37
N PRO A 101 7.97 -5.13 -14.02
CA PRO A 101 8.78 -6.31 -13.64
C PRO A 101 10.23 -6.23 -14.12
N TRP A 102 10.51 -5.47 -15.16
CA TRP A 102 11.88 -5.33 -15.70
C TRP A 102 12.57 -4.14 -15.06
N LYS A 103 13.44 -4.45 -14.10
CA LYS A 103 14.21 -3.44 -13.37
C LYS A 103 15.68 -3.79 -13.35
N GLU A 104 16.51 -2.76 -13.41
CA GLU A 104 17.93 -2.85 -13.17
C GLU A 104 18.28 -2.14 -11.87
N THR A 105 19.06 -2.79 -11.04
CA THR A 105 19.54 -2.22 -9.78
C THR A 105 20.71 -1.30 -10.07
N ILE A 106 20.54 0.00 -9.83
CA ILE A 106 21.58 1.01 -10.03
C ILE A 106 22.48 1.08 -8.80
N GLU A 107 21.88 1.09 -7.62
CA GLU A 107 22.59 1.19 -6.35
C GLU A 107 22.12 0.12 -5.38
N THR A 108 23.06 -0.42 -4.61
CA THR A 108 22.81 -1.40 -3.56
C THR A 108 23.30 -0.88 -2.22
N TYR A 109 22.69 -1.31 -1.15
CA TYR A 109 23.19 -1.12 0.21
C TYR A 109 23.30 -2.46 0.93
N VAL A 110 24.22 -2.54 1.89
CA VAL A 110 24.35 -3.72 2.74
C VAL A 110 23.53 -3.51 4.00
N ASP A 111 22.56 -4.40 4.23
CA ASP A 111 21.73 -4.39 5.44
C ASP A 111 22.56 -4.81 6.67
N SER A 112 22.07 -4.50 7.86
CA SER A 112 22.66 -4.88 9.15
C SER A 112 22.93 -6.38 9.30
N HIS A 113 22.31 -7.21 8.48
CA HIS A 113 22.52 -8.65 8.39
C HIS A 113 23.54 -9.09 7.33
N GLY A 114 24.26 -8.14 6.72
CA GLY A 114 25.26 -8.43 5.67
C GLY A 114 24.67 -8.78 4.30
N MET A 115 23.37 -8.65 4.11
CA MET A 115 22.71 -8.91 2.83
C MET A 115 22.66 -7.65 1.97
N THR A 116 23.08 -7.80 0.71
CA THR A 116 23.00 -6.73 -0.28
C THR A 116 21.55 -6.60 -0.76
N LYS A 117 20.97 -5.42 -0.59
CA LYS A 117 19.61 -5.09 -1.05
C LYS A 117 19.66 -3.95 -2.06
N PRO A 118 18.75 -3.92 -3.03
CA PRO A 118 18.68 -2.81 -3.98
C PRO A 118 18.23 -1.53 -3.26
N LEU A 119 18.95 -0.44 -3.46
CA LEU A 119 18.60 0.89 -2.97
C LEU A 119 17.86 1.69 -4.04
N VAL A 120 18.38 1.70 -5.25
CA VAL A 120 17.81 2.40 -6.40
C VAL A 120 17.67 1.42 -7.55
N GLU A 121 16.47 1.34 -8.10
CA GLU A 121 16.13 0.52 -9.26
C GLU A 121 15.57 1.42 -10.36
N ALA A 122 16.03 1.21 -11.60
CA ALA A 122 15.46 1.82 -12.80
C ALA A 122 14.66 0.81 -13.60
N ASN A 123 13.56 1.25 -14.17
CA ASN A 123 12.78 0.45 -15.09
C ASN A 123 13.49 0.38 -16.44
N ILE A 124 13.67 -0.83 -16.94
CA ILE A 124 14.26 -1.09 -18.26
C ILE A 124 13.22 -1.62 -19.25
N ALA A 125 13.57 -1.65 -20.52
CA ALA A 125 12.73 -2.28 -21.52
C ALA A 125 12.62 -3.81 -21.28
N PRO A 126 11.51 -4.44 -21.65
CA PRO A 126 11.35 -5.89 -21.55
C PRO A 126 12.47 -6.63 -22.28
N ASN A 127 13.22 -7.45 -21.58
CA ASN A 127 14.37 -8.17 -22.12
C ASN A 127 14.30 -9.70 -21.97
N GLN A 128 13.65 -10.18 -20.90
CA GLN A 128 13.52 -11.60 -20.59
C GLN A 128 12.09 -11.91 -20.16
N PHE A 129 11.67 -13.16 -20.36
CA PHE A 129 10.33 -13.63 -19.92
C PHE A 129 9.14 -12.79 -20.44
N VAL A 130 9.30 -12.16 -21.61
CA VAL A 130 8.28 -11.25 -22.17
C VAL A 130 6.99 -12.01 -22.48
N TRP A 131 7.10 -13.21 -23.05
CA TRP A 131 5.95 -14.03 -23.41
C TRP A 131 5.20 -14.57 -22.21
N GLU A 132 5.92 -14.96 -21.17
CA GLU A 132 5.34 -15.35 -19.89
C GLU A 132 4.60 -14.17 -19.23
N ALA A 133 5.20 -12.98 -19.25
CA ALA A 133 4.59 -11.77 -18.73
C ALA A 133 3.31 -11.42 -19.51
N VAL A 134 3.34 -11.46 -20.84
CA VAL A 134 2.16 -11.22 -21.69
C VAL A 134 1.08 -12.26 -21.40
N GLY A 135 1.45 -13.55 -21.27
CA GLY A 135 0.53 -14.62 -20.91
C GLY A 135 -0.17 -14.36 -19.57
N LEU A 136 0.60 -13.97 -18.55
CA LEU A 136 0.06 -13.64 -17.23
C LEU A 136 -0.82 -12.38 -17.25
N MET A 137 -0.48 -11.37 -18.05
CA MET A 137 -1.31 -10.16 -18.23
C MET A 137 -2.67 -10.52 -18.85
N ILE A 138 -2.67 -11.34 -19.91
CA ILE A 138 -3.91 -11.80 -20.56
C ILE A 138 -4.75 -12.63 -19.59
N LEU A 139 -4.12 -13.52 -18.83
CA LEU A 139 -4.78 -14.36 -17.83
C LEU A 139 -5.40 -13.49 -16.73
N GLY A 140 -4.64 -12.54 -16.18
CA GLY A 140 -5.13 -11.61 -15.16
C GLY A 140 -6.31 -10.77 -15.66
N PHE A 141 -6.22 -10.21 -16.86
CA PHE A 141 -7.32 -9.50 -17.49
C PHE A 141 -8.55 -10.38 -17.69
N GLY A 142 -8.35 -11.61 -18.16
CA GLY A 142 -9.42 -12.58 -18.36
C GLY A 142 -10.15 -12.93 -17.07
N ILE A 143 -9.41 -13.14 -15.97
CA ILE A 143 -9.98 -13.42 -14.65
C ILE A 143 -10.85 -12.24 -14.17
N VAL A 144 -10.33 -11.03 -14.24
CA VAL A 144 -11.07 -9.83 -13.81
C VAL A 144 -12.33 -9.64 -14.65
N TYR A 145 -12.22 -9.76 -15.97
CA TYR A 145 -13.38 -9.67 -16.88
C TYR A 145 -14.44 -10.73 -16.58
N PHE A 146 -14.02 -11.96 -16.34
CA PHE A 146 -14.93 -13.06 -16.00
C PHE A 146 -15.65 -12.83 -14.67
N LEU A 147 -14.91 -12.40 -13.63
CA LEU A 147 -15.48 -12.07 -12.31
C LEU A 147 -16.48 -10.92 -12.40
N GLU A 148 -16.17 -9.88 -13.17
CA GLU A 148 -17.09 -8.76 -13.41
C GLU A 148 -18.39 -9.24 -14.06
N LYS A 149 -18.28 -10.08 -15.10
CA LYS A 149 -19.45 -10.61 -15.79
C LYS A 149 -20.31 -11.49 -14.88
N LEU A 150 -19.69 -12.30 -14.00
CA LEU A 150 -20.41 -13.08 -13.01
C LEU A 150 -21.14 -12.19 -12.00
N SER A 151 -20.48 -11.16 -11.52
CA SER A 151 -21.05 -10.18 -10.57
C SER A 151 -22.28 -9.48 -11.17
N GLN A 152 -22.20 -9.02 -12.43
CA GLN A 152 -23.31 -8.39 -13.12
C GLN A 152 -24.50 -9.36 -13.35
N LYS A 153 -24.23 -10.64 -13.58
CA LYS A 153 -25.27 -11.64 -13.71
C LYS A 153 -25.98 -11.92 -12.38
N SER A 154 -25.22 -11.96 -11.28
CA SER A 154 -25.78 -12.16 -9.93
C SER A 154 -26.60 -10.96 -9.45
N ALA A 155 -26.26 -9.74 -9.86
CA ALA A 155 -27.02 -8.53 -9.51
C ALA A 155 -28.35 -8.37 -10.27
N LYS A 156 -28.54 -9.14 -11.34
CA LYS A 156 -29.78 -9.13 -12.16
C LYS A 156 -30.72 -10.30 -11.84
N ALA A 157 -30.29 -11.23 -11.01
CA ALA A 157 -31.08 -12.36 -10.53
C ALA A 157 -31.67 -12.06 -9.16
#